data_246d4576fec9ece3925c951f0d8040ba
#
_entry.id   246d4576fec9ece3925c951f0d8040ba
#
_cell.length_a   1.000
_cell.length_b   1.000
_cell.length_c   1.000
_cell.angle_alpha   90.00
_cell.angle_beta   90.00
_cell.angle_gamma   90.00
#
_symmetry.space_group_name_H-M   'P 1'
#
loop_
_entity.id
_entity.type
_entity.pdbx_description
1 polymer ?
#
loop_
_entity_poly.entity_id
_entity_poly.type
_entity_poly.pdbx_seq_one_letter_code
_entity_poly.pdbx_strand_id
1 'polypeptide(L)'
;MATTFITLVNDVAKRLNEVQVTTAEFLTVVGFHSQIKDSVNVSLQEIGQEQFEFPFNHNTANIITSTGTAVYSLESDMKTADLDTFRIRKSTADNIDARRLREINFDTFIQRFYERDENANVGDFDTPNYVYRTLDNRVGFSPVPDKAYTIAYDYFKFQSDLVAHSDTMFVPD
;
A
#
# COMPACT_ATOMS: atom_id res chain seq x y z
N MET A 1 -9.79 -6.63 -21.81
CA MET A 1 -9.82 -7.82 -20.92
C MET A 1 -8.52 -7.85 -20.17
N ALA A 2 -8.54 -8.13 -18.87
CA ALA A 2 -7.26 -8.19 -18.14
C ALA A 2 -6.41 -9.36 -18.69
N THR A 3 -5.17 -9.06 -19.06
CA THR A 3 -4.23 -10.06 -19.61
C THR A 3 -3.72 -10.95 -18.48
N THR A 4 -3.86 -12.26 -18.62
CA THR A 4 -3.42 -13.23 -17.60
C THR A 4 -1.93 -13.56 -17.74
N PHE A 5 -1.31 -14.04 -16.65
CA PHE A 5 0.10 -14.40 -16.65
C PHE A 5 0.47 -15.43 -17.71
N ILE A 6 -0.35 -16.47 -17.89
CA ILE A 6 -0.11 -17.46 -18.93
C ILE A 6 -0.17 -16.85 -20.35
N THR A 7 -1.04 -15.87 -20.56
CA THR A 7 -1.14 -15.18 -21.86
C THR A 7 0.15 -14.41 -22.15
N LEU A 8 0.67 -13.67 -21.16
CA LEU A 8 1.94 -12.94 -21.28
C LEU A 8 3.11 -13.88 -21.59
N VAL A 9 3.24 -14.97 -20.83
CA VAL A 9 4.30 -15.96 -21.02
C VAL A 9 4.21 -16.59 -22.41
N ASN A 10 3.02 -16.95 -22.85
CA ASN A 10 2.81 -17.55 -24.17
C ASN A 10 3.03 -16.56 -25.32
N ASP A 11 2.73 -15.30 -25.14
CA ASP A 11 3.03 -14.26 -26.15
C ASP A 11 4.54 -14.07 -26.31
N VAL A 12 5.30 -14.08 -25.21
CA VAL A 12 6.76 -14.07 -25.27
C VAL A 12 7.31 -15.34 -25.93
N ALA A 13 6.84 -16.52 -25.51
CA ALA A 13 7.25 -17.81 -26.10
C ALA A 13 7.00 -17.85 -27.61
N LYS A 14 5.82 -17.37 -28.07
CA LYS A 14 5.47 -17.27 -29.48
C LYS A 14 6.44 -16.38 -30.27
N ARG A 15 6.83 -15.24 -29.71
CA ARG A 15 7.80 -14.32 -30.34
C ARG A 15 9.19 -14.93 -30.46
N LEU A 16 9.53 -15.84 -29.55
CA LEU A 16 10.81 -16.57 -29.54
C LEU A 16 10.74 -17.89 -30.30
N ASN A 17 9.61 -18.17 -31.00
CA ASN A 17 9.34 -19.40 -31.73
C ASN A 17 9.42 -20.67 -30.86
N GLU A 18 9.00 -20.55 -29.60
CA GLU A 18 8.93 -21.63 -28.63
C GLU A 18 7.51 -22.19 -28.49
N VAL A 19 7.40 -23.40 -27.96
CA VAL A 19 6.12 -24.05 -27.70
C VAL A 19 5.40 -23.35 -26.55
N GLN A 20 4.09 -23.13 -26.72
CA GLN A 20 3.27 -22.50 -25.67
C GLN A 20 3.07 -23.45 -24.47
N VAL A 21 3.04 -22.89 -23.28
CA VAL A 21 2.80 -23.61 -22.04
C VAL A 21 1.30 -23.78 -21.81
N THR A 22 0.88 -24.97 -21.42
CA THR A 22 -0.51 -25.27 -21.05
C THR A 22 -0.78 -24.88 -19.60
N THR A 23 -2.06 -24.66 -19.24
CA THR A 23 -2.46 -24.33 -17.86
C THR A 23 -2.08 -25.43 -16.86
N ALA A 24 -2.10 -26.70 -17.29
CA ALA A 24 -1.75 -27.85 -16.45
C ALA A 24 -0.25 -27.88 -16.09
N GLU A 25 0.61 -27.43 -17.00
CA GLU A 25 2.06 -27.45 -16.83
C GLU A 25 2.62 -26.17 -16.24
N PHE A 26 1.85 -25.09 -16.24
CA PHE A 26 2.32 -23.74 -15.96
C PHE A 26 3.09 -23.59 -14.63
N LEU A 27 2.68 -24.30 -13.58
CA LEU A 27 3.34 -24.23 -12.26
C LEU A 27 4.61 -25.10 -12.19
N THR A 28 4.76 -26.07 -13.09
CA THR A 28 5.84 -27.06 -13.05
C THR A 28 6.89 -26.87 -14.15
N VAL A 29 6.71 -25.86 -15.01
CA VAL A 29 7.67 -25.59 -16.09
C VAL A 29 9.05 -25.27 -15.53
N VAL A 30 10.06 -25.77 -16.20
CA VAL A 30 11.48 -25.59 -15.88
C VAL A 30 12.26 -25.08 -17.08
N GLY A 31 13.50 -24.67 -16.86
CA GLY A 31 14.39 -24.24 -17.94
C GLY A 31 13.94 -22.92 -18.57
N PHE A 32 13.85 -22.89 -19.89
CA PHE A 32 13.61 -21.68 -20.66
C PHE A 32 12.26 -21.03 -20.35
N HIS A 33 11.20 -21.79 -20.19
CA HIS A 33 9.88 -21.23 -19.82
C HIS A 33 9.83 -20.64 -18.41
N SER A 34 10.60 -21.20 -17.46
CA SER A 34 10.78 -20.56 -16.14
C SER A 34 11.46 -19.21 -16.27
N GLN A 35 12.51 -19.11 -17.11
CA GLN A 35 13.18 -17.82 -17.36
C GLN A 35 12.25 -16.79 -18.01
N ILE A 36 11.33 -17.21 -18.90
CA ILE A 36 10.31 -16.30 -19.44
C ILE A 36 9.41 -15.77 -18.32
N LYS A 37 8.92 -16.64 -17.42
CA LYS A 37 8.09 -16.22 -16.27
C LYS A 37 8.82 -15.20 -15.40
N ASP A 38 10.07 -15.47 -15.06
CA ASP A 38 10.90 -14.58 -14.25
C ASP A 38 11.11 -13.23 -14.97
N SER A 39 11.39 -13.25 -16.29
CA SER A 39 11.58 -12.04 -17.08
C SER A 39 10.31 -11.19 -17.16
N VAL A 40 9.12 -11.81 -17.26
CA VAL A 40 7.84 -11.07 -17.22
C VAL A 40 7.66 -10.39 -15.87
N ASN A 41 7.91 -11.09 -14.76
CA ASN A 41 7.81 -10.48 -13.43
C ASN A 41 8.80 -9.34 -13.23
N VAL A 42 10.06 -9.52 -13.63
CA VAL A 42 11.08 -8.46 -13.56
C VAL A 42 10.64 -7.23 -14.36
N SER A 43 10.15 -7.42 -15.59
CA SER A 43 9.68 -6.29 -16.42
C SER A 43 8.49 -5.58 -15.80
N LEU A 44 7.55 -6.28 -15.17
CA LEU A 44 6.44 -5.67 -14.45
C LEU A 44 6.89 -4.87 -13.23
N GLN A 45 7.90 -5.37 -12.51
CA GLN A 45 8.50 -4.64 -11.39
C GLN A 45 9.24 -3.39 -11.88
N GLU A 46 10.00 -3.48 -12.98
CA GLU A 46 10.69 -2.33 -13.60
C GLU A 46 9.70 -1.25 -14.02
N ILE A 47 8.62 -1.61 -14.73
CA ILE A 47 7.54 -0.67 -15.09
C ILE A 47 6.97 -0.02 -13.82
N GLY A 48 6.71 -0.80 -12.79
CA GLY A 48 6.22 -0.29 -11.53
C GLY A 48 7.19 0.67 -10.83
N GLN A 49 8.51 0.55 -11.05
CA GLN A 49 9.53 1.41 -10.44
C GLN A 49 9.82 2.67 -11.24
N GLU A 50 9.59 2.66 -12.54
CA GLU A 50 9.89 3.80 -13.44
C GLU A 50 9.11 5.06 -13.06
N GLN A 51 7.86 4.90 -12.64
CA GLN A 51 7.02 5.99 -12.18
C GLN A 51 6.33 5.63 -10.87
N PHE A 52 6.40 6.52 -9.86
CA PHE A 52 5.85 6.24 -8.54
C PHE A 52 4.33 6.29 -8.50
N GLU A 53 3.68 7.07 -9.33
CA GLU A 53 2.27 7.46 -9.20
C GLU A 53 1.47 7.16 -10.47
N PHE A 54 1.44 5.88 -10.86
CA PHE A 54 0.52 5.48 -11.91
C PHE A 54 -0.92 5.44 -11.39
N PRO A 55 -1.90 6.02 -12.11
CA PRO A 55 -3.30 5.99 -11.69
C PRO A 55 -3.85 4.58 -11.47
N PHE A 56 -3.34 3.59 -12.19
CA PHE A 56 -3.81 2.20 -12.10
C PHE A 56 -3.28 1.44 -10.89
N ASN A 57 -2.23 1.92 -10.22
CA ASN A 57 -1.73 1.30 -8.98
C ASN A 57 -2.16 2.05 -7.72
N HIS A 58 -3.03 3.05 -7.87
CA HIS A 58 -3.66 3.75 -6.75
C HIS A 58 -4.68 2.87 -6.03
N ASN A 59 -4.67 2.91 -4.71
CA ASN A 59 -5.63 2.21 -3.85
C ASN A 59 -5.96 3.04 -2.60
N THR A 60 -7.06 2.70 -1.96
CA THR A 60 -7.49 3.31 -0.69
C THR A 60 -7.56 2.23 0.38
N ALA A 61 -6.96 2.48 1.54
CA ALA A 61 -7.03 1.62 2.71
C ALA A 61 -7.62 2.35 3.91
N ASN A 62 -7.88 1.58 4.98
CA ASN A 62 -8.40 2.11 6.23
C ASN A 62 -7.57 1.58 7.40
N ILE A 63 -7.24 2.47 8.33
CA ILE A 63 -6.70 2.13 9.64
C ILE A 63 -7.82 2.31 10.66
N ILE A 64 -8.05 1.31 11.49
CA ILE A 64 -8.93 1.43 12.65
C ILE A 64 -8.06 1.69 13.86
N THR A 65 -8.21 2.87 14.48
CA THR A 65 -7.42 3.24 15.65
C THR A 65 -7.92 2.53 16.91
N SER A 66 -7.05 2.46 17.91
CA SER A 66 -7.37 1.99 19.25
C SER A 66 -6.98 3.06 20.27
N THR A 67 -7.73 3.18 21.35
CA THR A 67 -7.43 4.10 22.44
C THR A 67 -6.00 3.88 22.95
N GLY A 68 -5.23 4.94 23.06
CA GLY A 68 -3.87 4.90 23.59
C GLY A 68 -2.80 4.37 22.64
N THR A 69 -3.14 4.05 21.39
CA THR A 69 -2.18 3.60 20.38
C THR A 69 -1.91 4.74 19.40
N ALA A 70 -0.67 5.21 19.35
CA ALA A 70 -0.27 6.33 18.48
C ALA A 70 0.20 5.91 17.10
N VAL A 71 0.81 4.71 16.95
CA VAL A 71 1.53 4.28 15.75
C VAL A 71 0.92 3.02 15.16
N TYR A 72 0.74 3.01 13.85
CA TYR A 72 0.09 1.95 13.08
C TYR A 72 0.91 1.55 11.87
N SER A 73 0.84 0.27 11.50
CA SER A 73 1.42 -0.23 10.26
C SER A 73 0.54 0.16 9.07
N LEU A 74 1.18 0.42 7.95
CA LEU A 74 0.53 0.60 6.66
C LEU A 74 0.39 -0.75 5.93
N GLU A 75 -0.33 -0.76 4.81
CA GLU A 75 -0.51 -1.97 3.99
C GLU A 75 0.84 -2.53 3.51
N SER A 76 0.97 -3.85 3.49
CA SER A 76 2.23 -4.52 3.16
C SER A 76 2.61 -4.41 1.68
N ASP A 77 1.63 -4.18 0.80
CA ASP A 77 1.80 -3.97 -0.64
C ASP A 77 2.03 -2.49 -1.00
N MET A 78 2.16 -1.62 0.03
CA MET A 78 2.31 -0.20 -0.17
C MET A 78 3.72 0.15 -0.67
N LYS A 79 3.78 0.86 -1.78
CA LYS A 79 4.99 1.51 -2.30
C LYS A 79 5.20 2.88 -1.66
N THR A 80 4.17 3.73 -1.69
CA THR A 80 4.14 5.04 -1.04
C THR A 80 2.72 5.38 -0.63
N ALA A 81 2.58 6.02 0.53
CA ALA A 81 1.32 6.61 0.99
C ALA A 81 1.38 8.11 0.80
N ASP A 82 0.29 8.68 0.32
CA ASP A 82 0.08 10.11 0.28
C ASP A 82 -0.47 10.58 1.64
N LEU A 83 0.41 11.14 2.48
CA LEU A 83 0.06 11.58 3.83
C LEU A 83 -0.98 12.69 3.85
N ASP A 84 -1.09 13.45 2.78
CA ASP A 84 -2.10 14.50 2.63
C ASP A 84 -3.53 13.96 2.48
N THR A 85 -3.69 12.67 2.14
CA THR A 85 -5.01 12.04 1.93
C THR A 85 -5.64 11.48 3.19
N PHE A 86 -4.88 11.42 4.29
CA PHE A 86 -5.36 10.85 5.55
C PHE A 86 -6.57 11.63 6.09
N ARG A 87 -7.68 10.91 6.28
CA ARG A 87 -8.96 11.48 6.71
C ARG A 87 -9.72 10.56 7.65
N ILE A 88 -10.23 11.11 8.74
CA ILE A 88 -11.18 10.42 9.60
C ILE A 88 -12.50 10.30 8.84
N ARG A 89 -13.07 9.10 8.76
CA ARG A 89 -14.40 8.88 8.19
C ARG A 89 -15.48 9.27 9.18
N LYS A 90 -16.56 9.85 8.67
CA LYS A 90 -17.75 10.15 9.47
C LYS A 90 -18.37 8.84 9.98
N SER A 91 -18.68 8.82 11.28
CA SER A 91 -19.51 7.78 11.91
C SER A 91 -20.62 8.46 12.69
N THR A 92 -21.87 8.25 12.26
CA THR A 92 -23.04 8.78 12.97
C THR A 92 -23.33 7.97 14.24
N ALA A 93 -22.99 6.69 14.27
CA ALA A 93 -23.18 5.82 15.43
C ALA A 93 -22.27 6.25 16.60
N ASP A 94 -21.03 6.69 16.31
CA ASP A 94 -20.03 7.04 17.31
C ASP A 94 -19.89 8.56 17.51
N ASN A 95 -20.76 9.35 16.86
CA ASN A 95 -20.71 10.83 16.85
C ASN A 95 -19.33 11.35 16.44
N ILE A 96 -18.81 10.84 15.32
CA ILE A 96 -17.52 11.21 14.73
C ILE A 96 -17.76 12.01 13.45
N ASP A 97 -17.23 13.22 13.39
CA ASP A 97 -17.26 14.04 12.18
C ASP A 97 -16.09 13.73 11.24
N ALA A 98 -16.35 13.83 9.94
CA ALA A 98 -15.30 13.69 8.93
C ALA A 98 -14.28 14.82 9.08
N ARG A 99 -12.99 14.46 9.12
CA ARG A 99 -11.89 15.42 9.27
C ARG A 99 -10.67 14.96 8.47
N ARG A 100 -10.06 15.86 7.72
CA ARG A 100 -8.74 15.65 7.12
C ARG A 100 -7.67 15.84 8.19
N LEU A 101 -6.70 14.93 8.26
CA LEU A 101 -5.52 15.07 9.09
C LEU A 101 -4.50 15.97 8.38
N ARG A 102 -3.71 16.68 9.16
CA ARG A 102 -2.62 17.51 8.63
C ARG A 102 -1.32 16.73 8.70
N GLU A 103 -0.62 16.65 7.59
CA GLU A 103 0.72 16.11 7.58
C GLU A 103 1.67 17.01 8.38
N ILE A 104 2.52 16.40 9.21
CA ILE A 104 3.68 17.03 9.83
C ILE A 104 4.89 16.10 9.66
N ASN A 105 6.06 16.70 9.50
CA ASN A 105 7.27 15.88 9.47
C ASN A 105 7.62 15.40 10.89
N PHE A 106 8.41 14.33 10.97
CA PHE A 106 8.77 13.70 12.24
C PHE A 106 9.53 14.63 13.17
N ASP A 107 10.42 15.48 12.64
CA ASP A 107 11.16 16.46 13.46
C ASP A 107 10.22 17.48 14.09
N THR A 108 9.25 17.99 13.33
CA THR A 108 8.23 18.91 13.85
C THR A 108 7.35 18.24 14.91
N PHE A 109 7.04 16.94 14.73
CA PHE A 109 6.31 16.15 15.71
C PHE A 109 7.12 16.07 17.03
N ILE A 110 8.40 15.70 16.96
CA ILE A 110 9.28 15.62 18.13
C ILE A 110 9.32 16.96 18.85
N GLN A 111 9.61 18.07 18.14
CA GLN A 111 9.75 19.39 18.73
C GLN A 111 8.46 19.92 19.36
N ARG A 112 7.32 19.67 18.75
CA ARG A 112 6.05 20.27 19.21
C ARG A 112 5.33 19.45 20.26
N PHE A 113 5.40 18.13 20.17
CA PHE A 113 4.55 17.23 20.94
C PHE A 113 5.36 16.33 21.86
N TYR A 114 6.48 15.77 21.38
CA TYR A 114 7.26 14.83 22.15
C TYR A 114 8.17 15.52 23.19
N GLU A 115 8.87 16.59 22.81
CA GLU A 115 9.74 17.33 23.73
C GLU A 115 8.94 18.05 24.84
N ARG A 116 7.66 18.34 24.58
CA ARG A 116 6.77 18.95 25.60
C ARG A 116 6.02 17.93 26.45
N ASP A 117 6.33 16.66 26.28
CA ASP A 117 5.67 15.55 26.99
C ASP A 117 4.15 15.45 26.75
N GLU A 118 3.65 16.13 25.72
CA GLU A 118 2.21 16.18 25.40
C GLU A 118 1.66 14.83 24.93
N ASN A 119 2.52 13.93 24.44
CA ASN A 119 2.15 12.56 24.07
C ASN A 119 2.67 11.50 25.05
N ALA A 120 3.49 11.87 25.99
CA ALA A 120 4.02 10.95 27.01
C ALA A 120 3.10 10.84 28.22
N ASN A 121 2.19 11.78 28.41
CA ASN A 121 1.21 11.72 29.48
C ASN A 121 0.13 10.69 29.18
N VAL A 122 0.12 9.65 30.00
CA VAL A 122 -0.96 8.66 30.02
C VAL A 122 -2.26 9.38 30.40
N GLY A 123 -3.10 9.71 29.42
CA GLY A 123 -4.38 10.36 29.66
C GLY A 123 -4.73 11.53 28.73
N ASP A 124 -3.78 12.09 28.02
CA ASP A 124 -4.05 13.16 27.04
C ASP A 124 -4.42 12.58 25.66
N PHE A 125 -5.48 11.77 25.65
CA PHE A 125 -6.00 11.20 24.42
C PHE A 125 -7.11 12.11 23.86
N ASP A 126 -7.07 12.32 22.56
CA ASP A 126 -8.07 13.15 21.86
C ASP A 126 -8.25 12.67 20.41
N THR A 127 -9.14 13.31 19.70
CA THR A 127 -9.32 13.09 18.27
C THR A 127 -8.04 13.47 17.50
N PRO A 128 -7.47 12.58 16.70
CA PRO A 128 -6.28 12.87 15.90
C PRO A 128 -6.47 14.06 14.96
N ASN A 129 -5.47 14.95 14.93
CA ASN A 129 -5.45 16.12 14.05
C ASN A 129 -4.29 16.09 13.06
N TYR A 130 -3.22 15.39 13.43
CA TYR A 130 -1.99 15.32 12.66
C TYR A 130 -1.63 13.87 12.35
N VAL A 131 -0.99 13.68 11.20
CA VAL A 131 -0.37 12.43 10.79
C VAL A 131 1.10 12.69 10.47
N TYR A 132 1.97 11.75 10.87
CA TYR A 132 3.40 11.82 10.60
C TYR A 132 3.95 10.43 10.25
N ARG A 133 5.00 10.40 9.45
CA ARG A 133 5.72 9.17 9.12
C ARG A 133 6.78 8.90 10.16
N THR A 134 6.82 7.70 10.72
CA THR A 134 7.87 7.27 11.64
C THR A 134 9.11 6.80 10.87
N LEU A 135 10.25 6.73 11.55
CA LEU A 135 11.51 6.30 10.94
C LEU A 135 11.50 4.83 10.45
N ASP A 136 10.63 4.00 11.02
CA ASP A 136 10.43 2.60 10.66
C ASP A 136 9.33 2.37 9.62
N ASN A 137 9.00 3.43 8.87
CA ASN A 137 8.02 3.40 7.78
C ASN A 137 6.57 3.10 8.21
N ARG A 138 6.23 3.30 9.48
CA ARG A 138 4.86 3.29 9.98
C ARG A 138 4.28 4.70 9.98
N VAL A 139 3.02 4.82 10.34
CA VAL A 139 2.34 6.11 10.48
C VAL A 139 1.93 6.34 11.93
N GLY A 140 2.15 7.55 12.41
CA GLY A 140 1.72 7.98 13.74
C GLY A 140 0.67 9.07 13.67
N PHE A 141 -0.18 9.10 14.68
CA PHE A 141 -1.24 10.11 14.84
C PHE A 141 -1.04 10.92 16.12
N SER A 142 -1.30 12.23 16.02
CA SER A 142 -1.22 13.14 17.17
C SER A 142 -2.44 14.06 17.17
N PRO A 143 -3.10 14.31 18.33
CA PRO A 143 -2.97 13.57 19.60
C PRO A 143 -3.18 12.07 19.47
N VAL A 144 -2.79 11.33 20.50
CA VAL A 144 -3.05 9.86 20.56
C VAL A 144 -4.56 9.64 20.59
N PRO A 145 -5.10 8.68 19.79
CA PRO A 145 -6.54 8.44 19.70
C PRO A 145 -7.18 8.10 21.05
N ASP A 146 -8.27 8.78 21.39
CA ASP A 146 -9.11 8.54 22.59
C ASP A 146 -10.10 7.39 22.39
N LYS A 147 -10.40 7.04 21.15
CA LYS A 147 -11.33 5.95 20.76
C LYS A 147 -11.00 5.39 19.39
N ALA A 148 -11.81 4.43 18.94
CA ALA A 148 -11.67 3.87 17.59
C ALA A 148 -12.18 4.87 16.54
N TYR A 149 -11.29 5.25 15.63
CA TYR A 149 -11.59 6.04 14.43
C TYR A 149 -11.28 5.20 13.20
N THR A 150 -12.10 5.28 12.17
CA THR A 150 -11.75 4.76 10.84
C THR A 150 -11.05 5.87 10.06
N ILE A 151 -9.74 5.72 9.87
CA ILE A 151 -8.91 6.66 9.12
C ILE A 151 -8.65 6.07 7.75
N ALA A 152 -9.19 6.71 6.71
CA ALA A 152 -8.93 6.33 5.32
C ALA A 152 -7.70 7.08 4.80
N TYR A 153 -6.92 6.43 3.96
CA TYR A 153 -5.80 7.03 3.25
C TYR A 153 -5.64 6.41 1.87
N ASP A 154 -5.03 7.14 0.97
CA ASP A 154 -4.77 6.70 -0.38
C ASP A 154 -3.28 6.38 -0.53
N TYR A 155 -2.96 5.34 -1.30
CA TYR A 155 -1.60 4.88 -1.48
C TYR A 155 -1.41 4.24 -2.85
N PHE A 156 -0.16 4.11 -3.27
CA PHE A 156 0.22 3.41 -4.49
C PHE A 156 0.82 2.05 -4.14
N LYS A 157 0.40 1.02 -4.87
CA LYS A 157 0.83 -0.37 -4.64
C LYS A 157 2.08 -0.74 -5.40
N PHE A 158 2.83 -1.70 -4.86
CA PHE A 158 3.73 -2.51 -5.65
C PHE A 158 2.97 -3.58 -6.44
N GLN A 159 3.44 -3.89 -7.64
CA GLN A 159 3.04 -5.11 -8.30
C GLN A 159 3.67 -6.28 -7.54
N SER A 160 2.83 -7.18 -7.02
CA SER A 160 3.29 -8.48 -6.53
C SER A 160 3.66 -9.40 -7.72
N ASP A 161 4.58 -10.32 -7.49
CA ASP A 161 4.93 -11.32 -8.49
C ASP A 161 3.70 -12.13 -8.89
N LEU A 162 3.55 -12.34 -10.21
CA LEU A 162 2.55 -13.24 -10.74
C LEU A 162 3.04 -14.67 -10.56
N VAL A 163 2.22 -15.54 -10.00
CA VAL A 163 2.56 -16.93 -9.69
C VAL A 163 1.65 -17.89 -10.44
N ALA A 164 0.33 -17.75 -10.28
CA ALA A 164 -0.65 -18.61 -10.91
C ALA A 164 -0.89 -18.22 -12.37
N HIS A 165 -1.24 -19.19 -13.20
CA HIS A 165 -1.56 -18.96 -14.62
C HIS A 165 -2.70 -17.94 -14.83
N SER A 166 -3.62 -17.82 -13.87
CA SER A 166 -4.78 -16.93 -13.89
C SER A 166 -4.50 -15.54 -13.32
N ASP A 167 -3.34 -15.32 -12.71
CA ASP A 167 -2.99 -14.02 -12.15
C ASP A 167 -2.99 -12.97 -13.25
N THR A 168 -3.45 -11.78 -12.91
CA THR A 168 -3.55 -10.66 -13.83
C THR A 168 -2.60 -9.54 -13.43
N MET A 169 -1.97 -8.93 -14.41
CA MET A 169 -1.20 -7.71 -14.15
C MET A 169 -2.13 -6.54 -13.82
N PHE A 170 -1.64 -5.59 -13.05
CA PHE A 170 -2.38 -4.37 -12.77
C PHE A 170 -2.18 -3.29 -13.85
N VAL A 171 -1.16 -3.43 -14.69
CA VAL A 171 -0.92 -2.54 -15.84
C VAL A 171 -2.05 -2.71 -16.85
N PRO A 172 -2.69 -1.62 -17.33
CA PRO A 172 -3.73 -1.70 -18.35
C PRO A 172 -3.20 -2.29 -19.67
N ASP A 173 -4.08 -3.01 -20.40
CA ASP A 173 -3.80 -3.55 -21.75
C ASP A 173 -3.56 -2.42 -22.77
#